data_029fe1c42b6b8e060c6cc3402a7e745a
#
_entry.id   029fe1c42b6b8e060c6cc3402a7e745a
#
_cell.length_a   1.000
_cell.length_b   1.000
_cell.length_c   1.000
_cell.angle_alpha   90.00
_cell.angle_beta   90.00
_cell.angle_gamma   90.00
#
_symmetry.space_group_name_H-M   'P 1'
#
loop_
_entity.id
_entity.type
_entity.pdbx_description
1 polymer ?
#
loop_
_entity_poly.entity_id
_entity_poly.type
_entity_poly.pdbx_seq_one_letter_code
_entity_poly.pdbx_strand_id
1 'polypeptide(L)'
;MKHMACMILVMFLVPFILTTQSNAQNSYQQFFLKRESFEDNLSELRNEFGNKKIFPAEIEVECLAALSFYPELKNTDIEFRFGNLNFTMISKPKFKSILKDRTQRQYVIIIQKPGSSKNNLEWKSLSFNAMVGWIGHELGHVLHYSHKSSGGIMFVGIKYAVPGYRRKMERFTDQLAIQHNLGYALYEGVDYTINSSHASEHYKNNQGKFYLHTEEIIARIHSKETWSVVFRKTKMEHRLQIDSPEPVGF
;
A
#
# COMPACT_ATOMS: atom_id res chain seq x y z
N MET A 1 52.98 17.68 7.90
CA MET A 1 52.15 16.92 8.86
C MET A 1 50.65 17.19 8.81
N LYS A 2 50.16 18.30 8.21
CA LYS A 2 48.70 18.59 8.11
C LYS A 2 47.95 17.83 7.01
N HIS A 3 48.62 17.33 5.97
CA HIS A 3 48.00 16.62 4.87
C HIS A 3 47.77 15.10 5.12
N MET A 4 48.51 14.51 6.10
CA MET A 4 48.38 13.09 6.41
C MET A 4 47.17 12.77 7.29
N ALA A 5 46.75 13.72 8.14
CA ALA A 5 45.55 13.54 8.98
C ALA A 5 44.22 13.56 8.19
N CYS A 6 44.16 14.28 7.04
CA CYS A 6 42.97 14.37 6.22
C CYS A 6 42.71 13.09 5.39
N MET A 7 43.78 12.41 4.94
CA MET A 7 43.67 11.14 4.20
C MET A 7 43.20 9.97 5.07
N ILE A 8 43.56 9.95 6.34
CA ILE A 8 43.14 8.87 7.26
C ILE A 8 41.66 8.99 7.60
N LEU A 9 41.15 10.23 7.73
CA LEU A 9 39.71 10.45 8.04
C LEU A 9 38.77 10.02 6.89
N VAL A 10 39.21 10.18 5.65
CA VAL A 10 38.42 9.77 4.46
C VAL A 10 38.37 8.24 4.32
N MET A 11 39.44 7.52 4.66
CA MET A 11 39.47 6.06 4.58
C MET A 11 38.61 5.34 5.63
N PHE A 12 38.31 5.98 6.77
CA PHE A 12 37.39 5.40 7.78
C PHE A 12 35.91 5.72 7.54
N LEU A 13 35.58 6.81 6.82
CA LEU A 13 34.20 7.17 6.52
C LEU A 13 33.60 6.37 5.34
N VAL A 14 34.41 6.01 4.34
CA VAL A 14 33.94 5.27 3.18
C VAL A 14 33.42 3.86 3.53
N PRO A 15 34.11 3.02 4.34
CA PRO A 15 33.54 1.71 4.70
C PRO A 15 32.34 1.81 5.62
N PHE A 16 32.22 2.87 6.45
CA PHE A 16 31.03 3.07 7.30
C PHE A 16 29.79 3.43 6.48
N ILE A 17 29.93 4.27 5.46
CA ILE A 17 28.82 4.61 4.55
C ILE A 17 28.40 3.40 3.72
N LEU A 18 29.37 2.61 3.21
CA LEU A 18 29.07 1.41 2.43
C LEU A 18 28.41 0.30 3.26
N THR A 19 28.81 0.13 4.52
CA THR A 19 28.18 -0.86 5.42
C THR A 19 26.79 -0.44 5.85
N THR A 20 26.51 0.85 6.04
CA THR A 20 25.16 1.33 6.34
C THR A 20 24.22 1.21 5.15
N GLN A 21 24.70 1.46 3.93
CA GLN A 21 23.90 1.24 2.71
C GLN A 21 23.60 -0.24 2.48
N SER A 22 24.55 -1.14 2.64
CA SER A 22 24.34 -2.59 2.47
C SER A 22 23.37 -3.15 3.53
N ASN A 23 23.47 -2.70 4.76
CA ASN A 23 22.56 -3.10 5.83
C ASN A 23 21.13 -2.56 5.63
N ALA A 24 20.98 -1.34 5.14
CA ALA A 24 19.69 -0.78 4.78
C ALA A 24 19.05 -1.57 3.62
N GLN A 25 19.80 -1.84 2.55
CA GLN A 25 19.32 -2.57 1.39
C GLN A 25 18.93 -4.02 1.73
N ASN A 26 19.68 -4.70 2.60
CA ASN A 26 19.32 -6.03 3.10
C ASN A 26 18.10 -6.00 4.02
N SER A 27 17.88 -4.94 4.82
CA SER A 27 16.71 -4.81 5.66
C SER A 27 15.43 -4.59 4.84
N TYR A 28 15.50 -3.88 3.70
CA TYR A 28 14.35 -3.69 2.81
C TYR A 28 13.92 -4.98 2.13
N GLN A 29 14.85 -5.86 1.72
CA GLN A 29 14.52 -7.14 1.08
C GLN A 29 13.73 -8.08 2.00
N GLN A 30 13.82 -7.94 3.31
CA GLN A 30 13.10 -8.76 4.28
C GLN A 30 11.59 -8.44 4.34
N PHE A 31 11.16 -7.30 3.81
CA PHE A 31 9.77 -6.83 3.84
C PHE A 31 9.01 -6.99 2.51
N PHE A 32 9.67 -7.49 1.47
CA PHE A 32 9.01 -7.76 0.20
C PHE A 32 8.17 -9.05 0.29
N LEU A 33 6.96 -8.96 -0.24
CA LEU A 33 6.06 -10.09 -0.34
C LEU A 33 6.61 -11.09 -1.37
N LYS A 34 6.62 -12.36 -1.01
CA LYS A 34 7.03 -13.43 -1.93
C LYS A 34 5.79 -14.05 -2.55
N ARG A 35 5.69 -14.00 -3.88
CA ARG A 35 4.55 -14.54 -4.63
C ARG A 35 4.28 -16.00 -4.28
N GLU A 36 5.32 -16.81 -4.18
CA GLU A 36 5.26 -18.23 -3.88
C GLU A 36 4.51 -18.51 -2.56
N SER A 37 4.75 -17.67 -1.54
CA SER A 37 4.06 -17.81 -0.25
C SER A 37 2.54 -17.64 -0.33
N PHE A 38 2.04 -16.88 -1.30
CA PHE A 38 0.61 -16.70 -1.55
C PHE A 38 0.05 -17.79 -2.47
N GLU A 39 0.84 -18.27 -3.43
CA GLU A 39 0.47 -19.39 -4.31
C GLU A 39 0.33 -20.69 -3.51
N ASP A 40 1.25 -20.98 -2.61
CA ASP A 40 1.22 -22.16 -1.73
C ASP A 40 -0.03 -22.20 -0.82
N ASN A 41 -0.54 -21.00 -0.45
CA ASN A 41 -1.72 -20.85 0.43
C ASN A 41 -2.97 -20.38 -0.33
N LEU A 42 -3.01 -20.50 -1.65
CA LEU A 42 -4.06 -19.92 -2.49
C LEU A 42 -5.46 -20.44 -2.16
N SER A 43 -5.60 -21.73 -1.84
CA SER A 43 -6.88 -22.32 -1.46
C SER A 43 -7.43 -21.75 -0.15
N GLU A 44 -6.57 -21.52 0.83
CA GLU A 44 -6.93 -20.92 2.10
C GLU A 44 -7.35 -19.45 1.92
N LEU A 45 -6.57 -18.70 1.15
CA LEU A 45 -6.87 -17.31 0.81
C LEU A 45 -8.22 -17.18 0.06
N ARG A 46 -8.52 -18.09 -0.86
CA ARG A 46 -9.83 -18.13 -1.53
C ARG A 46 -10.98 -18.40 -0.55
N ASN A 47 -10.79 -19.34 0.36
CA ASN A 47 -11.80 -19.66 1.37
C ASN A 47 -12.02 -18.49 2.32
N GLU A 48 -10.96 -17.78 2.69
CA GLU A 48 -11.05 -16.68 3.63
C GLU A 48 -11.51 -15.37 2.98
N PHE A 49 -10.93 -14.98 1.85
CA PHE A 49 -11.13 -13.66 1.23
C PHE A 49 -11.88 -13.71 -0.11
N GLY A 50 -12.08 -14.88 -0.70
CA GLY A 50 -12.69 -15.01 -2.03
C GLY A 50 -14.22 -14.86 -2.06
N ASN A 51 -14.90 -14.96 -0.92
CA ASN A 51 -16.37 -14.81 -0.88
C ASN A 51 -16.77 -13.41 -1.32
N LYS A 52 -17.80 -13.33 -2.21
CA LYS A 52 -18.28 -12.07 -2.84
C LYS A 52 -17.19 -11.32 -3.63
N LYS A 53 -16.21 -12.06 -4.16
CA LYS A 53 -15.16 -11.49 -5.02
C LYS A 53 -15.23 -12.11 -6.41
N ILE A 54 -14.90 -11.32 -7.41
CA ILE A 54 -14.71 -11.76 -8.79
C ILE A 54 -13.34 -11.30 -9.21
N PHE A 55 -12.50 -12.23 -9.69
CA PHE A 55 -11.13 -11.96 -10.11
C PHE A 55 -10.91 -12.36 -11.57
N PRO A 56 -10.11 -11.62 -12.36
CA PRO A 56 -9.46 -12.16 -13.53
C PRO A 56 -8.45 -13.23 -13.10
N ALA A 57 -8.44 -14.38 -13.79
CA ALA A 57 -7.57 -15.50 -13.43
C ALA A 57 -6.07 -15.13 -13.41
N GLU A 58 -5.68 -14.20 -14.28
CA GLU A 58 -4.28 -13.77 -14.46
C GLU A 58 -3.69 -13.02 -13.26
N ILE A 59 -4.55 -12.47 -12.38
CA ILE A 59 -4.13 -11.63 -11.24
C ILE A 59 -4.82 -12.02 -9.94
N GLU A 60 -5.38 -13.22 -9.88
CA GLU A 60 -6.10 -13.66 -8.68
C GLU A 60 -5.20 -13.71 -7.45
N VAL A 61 -3.96 -14.17 -7.63
CA VAL A 61 -2.98 -14.25 -6.52
C VAL A 61 -2.68 -12.87 -5.95
N GLU A 62 -2.44 -11.88 -6.80
CA GLU A 62 -2.20 -10.50 -6.40
C GLU A 62 -3.42 -9.88 -5.70
N CYS A 63 -4.61 -10.15 -6.21
CA CYS A 63 -5.85 -9.66 -5.60
C CYS A 63 -6.09 -10.25 -4.21
N LEU A 64 -5.91 -11.56 -4.05
CA LEU A 64 -6.07 -12.25 -2.77
C LEU A 64 -4.96 -11.87 -1.78
N ALA A 65 -3.71 -11.72 -2.26
CA ALA A 65 -2.61 -11.23 -1.46
C ALA A 65 -2.92 -9.82 -0.91
N ALA A 66 -3.36 -8.89 -1.75
CA ALA A 66 -3.74 -7.55 -1.30
C ALA A 66 -4.92 -7.58 -0.32
N LEU A 67 -5.97 -8.39 -0.59
CA LEU A 67 -7.14 -8.53 0.28
C LEU A 67 -6.80 -9.08 1.65
N SER A 68 -5.81 -9.96 1.78
CA SER A 68 -5.39 -10.52 3.08
C SER A 68 -4.91 -9.47 4.07
N PHE A 69 -4.50 -8.30 3.58
CA PHE A 69 -4.13 -7.14 4.40
C PHE A 69 -5.34 -6.24 4.76
N TYR A 70 -6.54 -6.52 4.21
CA TYR A 70 -7.77 -5.74 4.46
C TYR A 70 -8.89 -6.63 5.02
N PRO A 71 -8.74 -7.15 6.26
CA PRO A 71 -9.74 -8.05 6.86
C PRO A 71 -11.13 -7.43 6.96
N GLU A 72 -11.24 -6.10 7.03
CA GLU A 72 -12.50 -5.35 7.05
C GLU A 72 -13.30 -5.53 5.75
N LEU A 73 -12.63 -5.83 4.65
CA LEU A 73 -13.24 -6.02 3.33
C LEU A 73 -13.60 -7.48 3.04
N LYS A 74 -13.37 -8.41 3.97
CA LYS A 74 -13.63 -9.86 3.80
C LYS A 74 -15.02 -10.15 3.25
N ASN A 75 -16.05 -9.49 3.74
CA ASN A 75 -17.44 -9.70 3.36
C ASN A 75 -17.98 -8.66 2.35
N THR A 76 -17.13 -7.78 1.84
CA THR A 76 -17.50 -6.74 0.89
C THR A 76 -17.57 -7.31 -0.54
N ASP A 77 -18.60 -6.94 -1.31
CA ASP A 77 -18.74 -7.34 -2.70
C ASP A 77 -17.82 -6.49 -3.60
N ILE A 78 -16.78 -7.10 -4.15
CA ILE A 78 -15.76 -6.44 -4.97
C ILE A 78 -15.52 -7.24 -6.25
N GLU A 79 -15.68 -6.58 -7.40
CA GLU A 79 -15.31 -7.10 -8.72
C GLU A 79 -13.99 -6.48 -9.17
N PHE A 80 -12.99 -7.32 -9.40
CA PHE A 80 -11.78 -6.94 -10.11
C PHE A 80 -11.96 -7.29 -11.58
N ARG A 81 -11.65 -6.36 -12.48
CA ARG A 81 -11.76 -6.61 -13.91
C ARG A 81 -10.84 -5.73 -14.73
N PHE A 82 -10.51 -6.18 -15.92
CA PHE A 82 -9.82 -5.34 -16.89
C PHE A 82 -10.77 -4.36 -17.58
N GLY A 83 -10.22 -3.18 -17.92
CA GLY A 83 -10.95 -2.16 -18.66
C GLY A 83 -10.05 -1.16 -19.37
N ASN A 84 -10.61 -0.40 -20.30
CA ASN A 84 -9.87 0.64 -21.00
C ASN A 84 -9.75 1.87 -20.09
N LEU A 85 -8.55 2.13 -19.59
CA LEU A 85 -8.21 3.24 -18.72
C LEU A 85 -7.02 4.03 -19.27
N ASN A 86 -6.94 5.31 -18.91
CA ASN A 86 -5.76 6.15 -19.15
C ASN A 86 -4.77 6.16 -17.97
N PHE A 87 -5.01 5.35 -16.95
CA PHE A 87 -4.21 5.16 -15.75
C PHE A 87 -4.23 3.69 -15.35
N THR A 88 -3.35 3.29 -14.44
CA THR A 88 -3.12 1.87 -14.11
C THR A 88 -4.36 1.19 -13.51
N MET A 89 -4.99 1.81 -12.52
CA MET A 89 -6.15 1.27 -11.81
C MET A 89 -7.11 2.37 -11.35
N ILE A 90 -8.33 2.00 -11.04
CA ILE A 90 -9.32 2.83 -10.36
C ILE A 90 -10.33 1.96 -9.63
N SER A 91 -10.71 2.38 -8.45
CA SER A 91 -11.81 1.80 -7.70
C SER A 91 -13.00 2.75 -7.58
N LYS A 92 -14.20 2.19 -7.61
CA LYS A 92 -15.44 2.94 -7.43
C LYS A 92 -16.59 2.06 -6.96
N PRO A 93 -17.58 2.62 -6.25
CA PRO A 93 -18.84 1.93 -6.02
C PRO A 93 -19.57 1.68 -7.35
N LYS A 94 -20.25 0.53 -7.49
CA LYS A 94 -21.16 0.30 -8.61
C LYS A 94 -22.37 1.20 -8.45
N PHE A 95 -22.66 2.03 -9.44
CA PHE A 95 -23.67 3.10 -9.37
C PHE A 95 -25.02 2.60 -8.84
N LYS A 96 -25.50 1.46 -9.34
CA LYS A 96 -26.78 0.85 -8.93
C LYS A 96 -26.83 0.43 -7.46
N SER A 97 -25.67 0.30 -6.80
CA SER A 97 -25.59 -0.12 -5.41
C SER A 97 -25.35 1.02 -4.42
N ILE A 98 -25.10 2.25 -4.89
CA ILE A 98 -24.80 3.39 -4.01
C ILE A 98 -25.94 3.67 -3.03
N LEU A 99 -27.20 3.52 -3.47
CA LEU A 99 -28.39 3.76 -2.66
C LEU A 99 -28.76 2.59 -1.74
N LYS A 100 -28.10 1.44 -1.88
CA LYS A 100 -28.30 0.28 -1.00
C LYS A 100 -27.66 0.50 0.37
N ASP A 101 -28.02 -0.33 1.32
CA ASP A 101 -27.35 -0.38 2.62
C ASP A 101 -25.86 -0.66 2.45
N ARG A 102 -25.05 -0.18 3.39
CA ARG A 102 -23.58 -0.29 3.33
C ARG A 102 -23.10 -1.72 3.12
N THR A 103 -23.75 -2.71 3.75
CA THR A 103 -23.43 -4.14 3.67
C THR A 103 -23.81 -4.78 2.34
N GLN A 104 -24.67 -4.12 1.55
CA GLN A 104 -25.15 -4.58 0.24
C GLN A 104 -24.50 -3.83 -0.93
N ARG A 105 -23.59 -2.90 -0.62
CA ARG A 105 -22.90 -2.13 -1.66
C ARG A 105 -21.88 -2.98 -2.36
N GLN A 106 -21.78 -2.73 -3.65
CA GLN A 106 -20.87 -3.40 -4.55
C GLN A 106 -19.84 -2.40 -5.07
N TYR A 107 -18.60 -2.86 -5.17
CA TYR A 107 -17.48 -2.07 -5.65
C TYR A 107 -16.86 -2.73 -6.88
N VAL A 108 -16.17 -1.94 -7.67
CA VAL A 108 -15.37 -2.44 -8.79
C VAL A 108 -13.99 -1.80 -8.75
N ILE A 109 -12.98 -2.63 -8.89
CA ILE A 109 -11.60 -2.21 -9.15
C ILE A 109 -11.32 -2.55 -10.61
N ILE A 110 -11.11 -1.52 -11.41
CA ILE A 110 -10.82 -1.67 -12.83
C ILE A 110 -9.31 -1.50 -13.02
N ILE A 111 -8.71 -2.49 -13.63
CA ILE A 111 -7.29 -2.53 -13.95
C ILE A 111 -7.16 -2.29 -15.45
N GLN A 112 -6.20 -1.49 -15.86
CA GLN A 112 -5.99 -1.18 -17.24
C GLN A 112 -5.81 -2.46 -18.07
N LYS A 113 -6.57 -2.57 -19.17
CA LYS A 113 -6.42 -3.68 -20.10
C LYS A 113 -5.05 -3.62 -20.80
N PRO A 114 -4.32 -4.74 -20.92
CA PRO A 114 -3.06 -4.77 -21.66
C PRO A 114 -3.20 -4.22 -23.06
N GLY A 115 -2.22 -3.45 -23.51
CA GLY A 115 -2.21 -2.82 -24.84
C GLY A 115 -3.15 -1.62 -24.99
N SER A 116 -3.86 -1.21 -23.94
CA SER A 116 -4.77 -0.03 -23.98
C SER A 116 -4.14 1.24 -23.40
N SER A 117 -2.92 1.16 -22.88
CA SER A 117 -2.27 2.29 -22.20
C SER A 117 -1.80 3.36 -23.17
N LYS A 118 -2.33 4.57 -22.99
CA LYS A 118 -1.80 5.77 -23.64
C LYS A 118 -0.54 6.31 -22.95
N ASN A 119 -0.25 5.83 -21.74
CA ASN A 119 0.86 6.29 -20.90
C ASN A 119 2.04 5.32 -20.89
N ASN A 120 2.02 4.26 -21.69
CA ASN A 120 3.06 3.24 -21.81
C ASN A 120 3.39 2.50 -20.49
N LEU A 121 2.54 2.61 -19.49
CA LEU A 121 2.67 1.90 -18.22
C LEU A 121 1.63 0.77 -18.17
N GLU A 122 2.10 -0.45 -18.30
CA GLU A 122 1.24 -1.64 -18.29
C GLU A 122 1.40 -2.42 -16.98
N TRP A 123 0.31 -2.94 -16.44
CA TRP A 123 0.33 -3.74 -15.23
C TRP A 123 1.20 -5.01 -15.36
N LYS A 124 1.31 -5.58 -16.56
CA LYS A 124 2.17 -6.75 -16.81
C LYS A 124 3.66 -6.50 -16.58
N SER A 125 4.07 -5.24 -16.60
CA SER A 125 5.45 -4.83 -16.32
C SER A 125 5.68 -4.56 -14.83
N LEU A 126 4.62 -4.59 -14.01
CA LEU A 126 4.74 -4.45 -12.56
C LEU A 126 5.26 -5.76 -11.94
N SER A 127 6.11 -5.64 -10.94
CA SER A 127 6.45 -6.77 -10.08
C SER A 127 5.24 -7.21 -9.26
N PHE A 128 5.31 -8.38 -8.65
CA PHE A 128 4.27 -8.87 -7.73
C PHE A 128 3.98 -7.85 -6.62
N ASN A 129 5.03 -7.33 -5.97
CA ASN A 129 4.89 -6.34 -4.92
C ASN A 129 4.23 -5.05 -5.41
N ALA A 130 4.71 -4.49 -6.52
CA ALA A 130 4.15 -3.28 -7.10
C ALA A 130 2.66 -3.44 -7.45
N MET A 131 2.28 -4.61 -7.96
CA MET A 131 0.88 -4.93 -8.28
C MET A 131 0.03 -5.04 -7.01
N VAL A 132 0.51 -5.76 -5.99
CA VAL A 132 -0.16 -5.87 -4.68
C VAL A 132 -0.27 -4.50 -4.01
N GLY A 133 0.77 -3.67 -4.09
CA GLY A 133 0.76 -2.30 -3.56
C GLY A 133 -0.30 -1.42 -4.20
N TRP A 134 -0.42 -1.42 -5.52
CA TRP A 134 -1.45 -0.66 -6.23
C TRP A 134 -2.85 -1.19 -5.98
N ILE A 135 -3.05 -2.53 -5.94
CA ILE A 135 -4.35 -3.11 -5.56
C ILE A 135 -4.68 -2.71 -4.11
N GLY A 136 -3.70 -2.73 -3.21
CA GLY A 136 -3.87 -2.29 -1.83
C GLY A 136 -4.29 -0.82 -1.72
N HIS A 137 -3.73 0.07 -2.54
CA HIS A 137 -4.18 1.45 -2.65
C HIS A 137 -5.66 1.53 -3.06
N GLU A 138 -6.07 0.79 -4.09
CA GLU A 138 -7.47 0.76 -4.55
C GLU A 138 -8.42 0.15 -3.50
N LEU A 139 -7.98 -0.86 -2.75
CA LEU A 139 -8.73 -1.39 -1.61
C LEU A 139 -8.89 -0.35 -0.49
N GLY A 140 -7.91 0.52 -0.29
CA GLY A 140 -8.02 1.67 0.62
C GLY A 140 -9.16 2.61 0.22
N HIS A 141 -9.34 2.89 -1.06
CA HIS A 141 -10.51 3.65 -1.55
C HIS A 141 -11.81 2.90 -1.28
N VAL A 142 -11.87 1.58 -1.54
CA VAL A 142 -13.06 0.76 -1.25
C VAL A 142 -13.39 0.82 0.24
N LEU A 143 -12.40 0.67 1.12
CA LEU A 143 -12.56 0.78 2.57
C LEU A 143 -13.10 2.16 2.95
N HIS A 144 -12.55 3.23 2.38
CA HIS A 144 -13.05 4.58 2.61
C HIS A 144 -14.52 4.74 2.21
N TYR A 145 -14.91 4.24 1.03
CA TYR A 145 -16.30 4.33 0.56
C TYR A 145 -17.25 3.46 1.40
N SER A 146 -16.81 2.31 1.90
CA SER A 146 -17.65 1.41 2.71
C SER A 146 -18.13 2.06 4.00
N HIS A 147 -17.37 2.99 4.54
CA HIS A 147 -17.72 3.75 5.75
C HIS A 147 -18.61 4.98 5.48
N LYS A 148 -18.81 5.38 4.22
CA LYS A 148 -19.62 6.57 3.88
C LYS A 148 -21.09 6.27 3.75
N SER A 149 -21.95 7.27 4.00
CA SER A 149 -23.33 7.26 3.58
C SER A 149 -23.44 7.41 2.05
N SER A 150 -24.59 7.13 1.47
CA SER A 150 -24.82 7.30 0.02
C SER A 150 -24.56 8.74 -0.42
N GLY A 151 -25.05 9.73 0.33
CA GLY A 151 -24.78 11.15 0.08
C GLY A 151 -23.27 11.49 0.22
N GLY A 152 -22.59 10.85 1.20
CA GLY A 152 -21.15 11.00 1.39
C GLY A 152 -20.34 10.49 0.20
N ILE A 153 -20.73 9.36 -0.40
CA ILE A 153 -20.09 8.83 -1.62
C ILE A 153 -20.28 9.80 -2.79
N MET A 154 -21.50 10.29 -3.01
CA MET A 154 -21.78 11.26 -4.07
C MET A 154 -20.97 12.54 -3.89
N PHE A 155 -20.87 13.03 -2.67
CA PHE A 155 -20.08 14.21 -2.32
C PHE A 155 -18.58 14.02 -2.57
N VAL A 156 -18.02 12.85 -2.24
CA VAL A 156 -16.64 12.49 -2.59
C VAL A 156 -16.44 12.53 -4.10
N GLY A 157 -17.36 11.93 -4.89
CA GLY A 157 -17.28 11.93 -6.35
C GLY A 157 -17.23 13.35 -6.95
N ILE A 158 -18.08 14.26 -6.46
CA ILE A 158 -18.10 15.66 -6.91
C ILE A 158 -16.78 16.38 -6.53
N LYS A 159 -16.36 16.24 -5.27
CA LYS A 159 -15.15 16.91 -4.79
C LYS A 159 -13.85 16.38 -5.41
N TYR A 160 -13.85 15.14 -5.89
CA TYR A 160 -12.69 14.54 -6.52
C TYR A 160 -12.25 15.29 -7.80
N ALA A 161 -13.15 16.05 -8.45
CA ALA A 161 -12.82 16.95 -9.54
C ALA A 161 -11.94 18.15 -9.10
N VAL A 162 -11.90 18.46 -7.80
CA VAL A 162 -11.08 19.55 -7.24
C VAL A 162 -9.67 19.02 -6.94
N PRO A 163 -8.61 19.55 -7.58
CA PRO A 163 -7.24 19.02 -7.44
C PRO A 163 -6.73 18.91 -6.00
N GLY A 164 -7.01 19.90 -5.16
CA GLY A 164 -6.60 19.89 -3.75
C GLY A 164 -7.29 18.78 -2.94
N TYR A 165 -8.57 18.52 -3.19
CA TYR A 165 -9.30 17.43 -2.56
C TYR A 165 -8.82 16.07 -3.07
N ARG A 166 -8.62 15.92 -4.38
CA ARG A 166 -8.05 14.71 -4.98
C ARG A 166 -6.71 14.36 -4.35
N ARG A 167 -5.77 15.34 -4.27
CA ARG A 167 -4.46 15.13 -3.62
C ARG A 167 -4.62 14.63 -2.17
N LYS A 168 -5.52 15.26 -1.40
CA LYS A 168 -5.77 14.84 -0.02
C LYS A 168 -6.28 13.40 0.04
N MET A 169 -7.17 13.02 -0.88
CA MET A 169 -7.77 11.69 -0.93
C MET A 169 -6.75 10.62 -1.30
N GLU A 170 -5.94 10.85 -2.37
CA GLU A 170 -4.91 9.89 -2.80
C GLU A 170 -3.88 9.66 -1.69
N ARG A 171 -3.39 10.72 -1.07
CA ARG A 171 -2.42 10.63 0.03
C ARG A 171 -3.00 9.99 1.30
N PHE A 172 -4.28 10.15 1.54
CA PHE A 172 -4.99 9.44 2.60
C PHE A 172 -5.08 7.94 2.29
N THR A 173 -5.34 7.58 1.04
CA THR A 173 -5.42 6.18 0.60
C THR A 173 -4.05 5.50 0.62
N ASP A 174 -2.99 6.20 0.20
CA ASP A 174 -1.60 5.75 0.39
C ASP A 174 -1.31 5.48 1.88
N GLN A 175 -1.74 6.37 2.77
CA GLN A 175 -1.58 6.19 4.21
C GLN A 175 -2.35 4.97 4.74
N LEU A 176 -3.55 4.68 4.20
CA LEU A 176 -4.29 3.46 4.54
C LEU A 176 -3.51 2.21 4.12
N ALA A 177 -2.95 2.17 2.91
CA ALA A 177 -2.14 1.05 2.47
C ALA A 177 -0.92 0.82 3.38
N ILE A 178 -0.23 1.90 3.81
CA ILE A 178 0.86 1.82 4.77
C ILE A 178 0.36 1.27 6.13
N GLN A 179 -0.78 1.72 6.62
CA GLN A 179 -1.39 1.25 7.87
C GLN A 179 -1.77 -0.23 7.82
N HIS A 180 -2.12 -0.74 6.64
CA HIS A 180 -2.41 -2.14 6.37
C HIS A 180 -1.17 -2.98 6.01
N ASN A 181 0.04 -2.53 6.35
CA ASN A 181 1.33 -3.22 6.13
C ASN A 181 1.72 -3.40 4.65
N LEU A 182 1.11 -2.66 3.74
CA LEU A 182 1.46 -2.66 2.31
C LEU A 182 2.40 -1.52 1.93
N GLY A 183 3.04 -0.86 2.90
CA GLY A 183 3.88 0.31 2.64
C GLY A 183 5.04 0.03 1.69
N TYR A 184 5.78 -1.07 1.85
CA TYR A 184 6.89 -1.43 0.95
C TYR A 184 6.39 -1.85 -0.44
N ALA A 185 5.25 -2.54 -0.53
CA ALA A 185 4.62 -2.89 -1.79
C ALA A 185 4.17 -1.63 -2.55
N LEU A 186 3.56 -0.67 -1.84
CA LEU A 186 3.19 0.64 -2.40
C LEU A 186 4.43 1.42 -2.85
N TYR A 187 5.50 1.44 -2.03
CA TYR A 187 6.78 2.06 -2.39
C TYR A 187 7.28 1.54 -3.74
N GLU A 188 7.32 0.23 -3.93
CA GLU A 188 7.80 -0.37 -5.17
C GLU A 188 6.93 0.01 -6.37
N GLY A 189 5.60 0.07 -6.20
CA GLY A 189 4.67 0.52 -7.24
C GLY A 189 4.88 1.98 -7.63
N VAL A 190 5.08 2.87 -6.66
CA VAL A 190 5.34 4.30 -6.89
C VAL A 190 6.72 4.50 -7.51
N ASP A 191 7.76 3.83 -7.00
CA ASP A 191 9.12 3.90 -7.52
C ASP A 191 9.19 3.44 -8.98
N TYR A 192 8.59 2.28 -9.29
CA TYR A 192 8.48 1.80 -10.66
C TYR A 192 7.78 2.81 -11.58
N THR A 193 6.69 3.41 -11.11
CA THR A 193 5.92 4.38 -11.91
C THR A 193 6.74 5.62 -12.23
N ILE A 194 7.47 6.17 -11.24
CA ILE A 194 8.27 7.38 -11.40
C ILE A 194 9.52 7.11 -12.24
N ASN A 195 10.21 6.00 -11.99
CA ASN A 195 11.49 5.67 -12.58
C ASN A 195 11.38 4.83 -13.86
N SER A 196 10.17 4.37 -14.23
CA SER A 196 9.95 3.66 -15.50
C SER A 196 10.22 4.58 -16.68
N SER A 197 11.11 4.17 -17.56
CA SER A 197 11.39 4.87 -18.83
C SER A 197 10.19 4.86 -19.78
N HIS A 198 9.22 3.95 -19.59
CA HIS A 198 8.07 3.76 -20.48
C HIS A 198 6.87 4.63 -20.10
N ALA A 199 6.76 5.07 -18.84
CA ALA A 199 5.66 5.94 -18.43
C ALA A 199 5.81 7.35 -19.04
N SER A 200 4.70 7.92 -19.55
CA SER A 200 4.72 9.30 -20.07
C SER A 200 5.05 10.31 -18.96
N GLU A 201 5.75 11.38 -19.33
CA GLU A 201 6.09 12.47 -18.38
C GLU A 201 4.83 13.07 -17.73
N HIS A 202 3.74 13.18 -18.47
CA HIS A 202 2.46 13.62 -17.93
C HIS A 202 1.96 12.69 -16.81
N TYR A 203 2.12 11.37 -16.97
CA TYR A 203 1.71 10.40 -15.96
C TYR A 203 2.60 10.49 -14.71
N LYS A 204 3.93 10.57 -14.88
CA LYS A 204 4.89 10.74 -13.79
C LYS A 204 4.63 12.03 -13.00
N ASN A 205 4.38 13.14 -13.69
CA ASN A 205 4.05 14.42 -13.07
C ASN A 205 2.73 14.36 -12.27
N ASN A 206 1.71 13.66 -12.76
CA ASN A 206 0.47 13.45 -12.02
C ASN A 206 0.70 12.58 -10.77
N GLN A 207 1.56 11.56 -10.87
CA GLN A 207 1.95 10.75 -9.72
C GLN A 207 2.55 11.64 -8.63
N GLY A 208 3.57 12.42 -8.93
CA GLY A 208 4.20 13.34 -7.97
C GLY A 208 3.25 14.42 -7.42
N LYS A 209 2.25 14.85 -8.21
CA LYS A 209 1.30 15.88 -7.79
C LYS A 209 0.28 15.38 -6.77
N PHE A 210 -0.23 14.16 -6.91
CA PHE A 210 -1.39 13.69 -6.14
C PHE A 210 -1.03 12.69 -5.05
N TYR A 211 -0.06 11.82 -5.26
CA TYR A 211 0.30 10.70 -4.38
C TYR A 211 1.45 11.04 -3.43
N LEU A 212 1.77 10.14 -2.51
CA LEU A 212 2.98 10.23 -1.71
C LEU A 212 4.21 9.96 -2.58
N HIS A 213 5.30 10.67 -2.32
CA HIS A 213 6.60 10.37 -2.91
C HIS A 213 7.24 9.19 -2.18
N THR A 214 8.21 8.53 -2.82
CA THR A 214 8.93 7.38 -2.27
C THR A 214 9.53 7.66 -0.90
N GLU A 215 10.14 8.82 -0.71
CA GLU A 215 10.74 9.23 0.55
C GLU A 215 9.69 9.43 1.66
N GLU A 216 8.52 9.97 1.30
CA GLU A 216 7.42 10.15 2.23
C GLU A 216 6.83 8.80 2.68
N ILE A 217 6.73 7.82 1.75
CA ILE A 217 6.27 6.47 2.05
C ILE A 217 7.21 5.81 3.05
N ILE A 218 8.52 5.83 2.79
CA ILE A 218 9.55 5.27 3.68
C ILE A 218 9.52 5.92 5.06
N ALA A 219 9.45 7.25 5.12
CA ALA A 219 9.36 7.98 6.39
C ALA A 219 8.12 7.56 7.21
N ARG A 220 6.98 7.32 6.55
CA ARG A 220 5.73 6.88 7.22
C ARG A 220 5.77 5.42 7.67
N ILE A 221 6.44 4.53 6.91
CA ILE A 221 6.68 3.15 7.32
C ILE A 221 7.51 3.14 8.61
N HIS A 222 8.65 3.83 8.63
CA HIS A 222 9.53 3.89 9.79
C HIS A 222 8.84 4.53 11.01
N SER A 223 8.05 5.58 10.82
CA SER A 223 7.30 6.17 11.93
C SER A 223 6.29 5.19 12.52
N LYS A 224 5.58 4.41 11.69
CA LYS A 224 4.66 3.37 12.14
C LYS A 224 5.38 2.26 12.92
N GLU A 225 6.51 1.79 12.42
CA GLU A 225 7.33 0.76 13.08
C GLU A 225 7.80 1.24 14.45
N THR A 226 8.29 2.47 14.54
CA THR A 226 8.71 3.09 15.81
C THR A 226 7.56 3.14 16.80
N TRP A 227 6.37 3.62 16.41
CA TRP A 227 5.20 3.64 17.27
C TRP A 227 4.78 2.24 17.71
N SER A 228 4.82 1.24 16.83
CA SER A 228 4.46 -0.13 17.17
C SER A 228 5.41 -0.76 18.21
N VAL A 229 6.68 -0.41 18.18
CA VAL A 229 7.68 -0.85 19.17
C VAL A 229 7.42 -0.16 20.51
N VAL A 230 7.19 1.15 20.52
CA VAL A 230 6.87 1.92 21.74
C VAL A 230 5.63 1.37 22.40
N PHE A 231 4.52 1.16 21.67
CA PHE A 231 3.29 0.61 22.22
C PHE A 231 3.45 -0.81 22.78
N ARG A 232 4.22 -1.67 22.12
CA ARG A 232 4.50 -3.02 22.63
C ARG A 232 5.31 -2.97 23.93
N LYS A 233 6.30 -2.10 24.00
CA LYS A 233 7.13 -1.91 25.20
C LYS A 233 6.29 -1.40 26.37
N THR A 234 5.50 -0.35 26.17
CA THR A 234 4.61 0.22 27.20
C THR A 234 3.60 -0.80 27.70
N LYS A 235 2.98 -1.60 26.81
CA LYS A 235 2.04 -2.66 27.20
C LYS A 235 2.71 -3.78 27.98
N MET A 236 3.96 -4.10 27.68
CA MET A 236 4.74 -5.11 28.39
C MET A 236 5.16 -4.61 29.76
N GLU A 237 5.60 -3.35 29.87
CA GLU A 237 5.95 -2.71 31.16
C GLU A 237 4.73 -2.62 32.08
N HIS A 238 3.55 -2.27 31.54
CA HIS A 238 2.30 -2.21 32.31
C HIS A 238 1.85 -3.61 32.81
N ARG A 239 2.05 -4.67 32.03
CA ARG A 239 1.81 -6.06 32.48
C ARG A 239 2.75 -6.47 33.61
N LEU A 240 4.03 -6.14 33.50
CA LEU A 240 5.03 -6.47 34.53
C LEU A 240 4.77 -5.72 35.85
N GLN A 241 4.14 -4.54 35.81
CA GLN A 241 3.71 -3.82 37.02
C GLN A 241 2.47 -4.43 37.67
N ILE A 242 1.57 -5.03 36.91
CA ILE A 242 0.35 -5.67 37.45
C ILE A 242 0.69 -7.04 38.06
N ASP A 243 1.68 -7.75 37.49
CA ASP A 243 2.09 -9.09 37.92
C ASP A 243 3.14 -9.09 39.06
N SER A 244 3.60 -7.89 39.52
CA SER A 244 4.47 -7.80 40.69
C SER A 244 3.64 -7.95 41.96
N PRO A 245 3.88 -8.98 42.82
CA PRO A 245 3.18 -9.14 44.06
C PRO A 245 3.46 -7.94 44.99
N GLU A 246 2.43 -7.41 45.63
CA GLU A 246 2.58 -6.38 46.66
C GLU A 246 3.56 -6.90 47.75
N PRO A 247 4.48 -6.05 48.21
CA PRO A 247 5.36 -6.44 49.31
C PRO A 247 4.50 -6.72 50.54
N VAL A 248 4.50 -7.98 50.99
CA VAL A 248 3.88 -8.40 52.22
C VAL A 248 4.64 -7.70 53.35
N GLY A 249 4.04 -6.66 53.90
CA GLY A 249 4.58 -5.97 55.07
C GLY A 249 4.59 -6.92 56.28
N PHE A 250 5.78 -7.04 56.86
CA PHE A 250 5.97 -7.64 58.20
C PHE A 250 5.77 -6.58 59.27
#